data_7a4144d905cc115bdad1eaa8932846d3
#
_entry.id   7a4144d905cc115bdad1eaa8932846d3
#
_cell.length_a   1.000
_cell.length_b   1.000
_cell.length_c   1.000
_cell.angle_alpha   90.00
_cell.angle_beta   90.00
_cell.angle_gamma   90.00
#
_symmetry.space_group_name_H-M   'P 1'
#
loop_
_entity.id
_entity.type
_entity.pdbx_description
1 polymer ?
#
loop_
_entity_poly.entity_id
_entity_poly.type
_entity_poly.pdbx_seq_one_letter_code
_entity_poly.pdbx_strand_id
1 'polypeptide(L)'
;MANIKSQKKRILTNEKRRVRNQSVKSELKTLVRQTREAVEAGDKDKALAALCVASRKLDVAVSKGVIHKNQAANRKSKLARRVASIAD
;
A
#
# COMPACT_ATOMS: atom_id res chain seq x y z
N MET A 1 -6.87 1.00 -40.35
CA MET A 1 -7.58 0.01 -39.55
C MET A 1 -6.87 -0.21 -38.23
N ALA A 2 -7.61 -0.14 -37.14
CA ALA A 2 -7.04 -0.43 -35.82
C ALA A 2 -6.51 -1.85 -35.83
N ASN A 3 -5.25 -2.01 -35.50
CA ASN A 3 -4.59 -3.29 -35.52
C ASN A 3 -5.12 -4.19 -34.40
N ILE A 4 -5.71 -5.29 -34.79
CA ILE A 4 -6.16 -6.33 -33.85
C ILE A 4 -5.00 -6.73 -32.93
N LYS A 5 -3.78 -6.83 -33.49
CA LYS A 5 -2.58 -7.13 -32.72
C LYS A 5 -2.30 -6.09 -31.63
N SER A 6 -2.45 -4.80 -31.96
CA SER A 6 -2.27 -3.71 -30.99
C SER A 6 -3.31 -3.76 -29.89
N GLN A 7 -4.56 -4.06 -30.23
CA GLN A 7 -5.64 -4.19 -29.26
C GLN A 7 -5.42 -5.37 -28.33
N LYS A 8 -5.01 -6.53 -28.88
CA LYS A 8 -4.69 -7.71 -28.06
C LYS A 8 -3.54 -7.44 -27.12
N LYS A 9 -2.49 -6.78 -27.58
CA LYS A 9 -1.34 -6.40 -26.75
C LYS A 9 -1.76 -5.45 -25.63
N ARG A 10 -2.64 -4.50 -25.92
CA ARG A 10 -3.16 -3.55 -24.93
C ARG A 10 -3.97 -4.28 -23.84
N ILE A 11 -4.82 -5.20 -24.23
CA ILE A 11 -5.62 -6.01 -23.29
C ILE A 11 -4.71 -6.80 -22.36
N LEU A 12 -3.71 -7.48 -22.91
CA LEU A 12 -2.75 -8.26 -22.13
C LEU A 12 -1.95 -7.38 -21.16
N THR A 13 -1.52 -6.20 -21.63
CA THR A 13 -0.79 -5.24 -20.78
C THR A 13 -1.67 -4.74 -19.66
N ASN A 14 -2.94 -4.43 -19.95
CA ASN A 14 -3.88 -3.96 -18.93
C ASN A 14 -4.17 -5.03 -17.90
N GLU A 15 -4.28 -6.29 -18.31
CA GLU A 15 -4.47 -7.40 -17.37
C GLU A 15 -3.26 -7.60 -16.46
N LYS A 16 -2.06 -7.54 -16.99
CA LYS A 16 -0.83 -7.64 -16.20
C LYS A 16 -0.75 -6.51 -15.17
N ARG A 17 -1.09 -5.29 -15.57
CA ARG A 17 -1.12 -4.14 -14.66
C ARG A 17 -2.16 -4.33 -13.57
N ARG A 18 -3.35 -4.81 -13.94
CA ARG A 18 -4.44 -5.05 -12.99
C ARG A 18 -4.03 -6.07 -11.93
N VAL A 19 -3.46 -7.19 -12.34
CA VAL A 19 -3.01 -8.24 -11.42
C VAL A 19 -1.91 -7.71 -10.51
N ARG A 20 -0.92 -7.00 -11.05
CA ARG A 20 0.15 -6.41 -10.26
C ARG A 20 -0.39 -5.39 -9.25
N ASN A 21 -1.31 -4.50 -9.70
CA ASN A 21 -1.89 -3.49 -8.84
C ASN A 21 -2.72 -4.13 -7.72
N GLN A 22 -3.46 -5.18 -8.03
CA GLN A 22 -4.25 -5.92 -7.04
C GLN A 22 -3.34 -6.56 -5.99
N SER A 23 -2.22 -7.15 -6.42
CA SER A 23 -1.24 -7.76 -5.52
C SER A 23 -0.63 -6.71 -4.58
N VAL A 24 -0.22 -5.56 -5.12
CA VAL A 24 0.34 -4.47 -4.32
C VAL A 24 -0.68 -3.93 -3.33
N LYS A 25 -1.94 -3.72 -3.76
CA LYS A 25 -3.01 -3.25 -2.88
C LYS A 25 -3.29 -4.23 -1.76
N SER A 26 -3.28 -5.53 -2.05
CA SER A 26 -3.48 -6.58 -1.03
C SER A 26 -2.35 -6.57 -0.01
N GLU A 27 -1.11 -6.42 -0.45
CA GLU A 27 0.05 -6.31 0.42
C GLU A 27 -0.06 -5.09 1.34
N LEU A 28 -0.43 -3.94 0.79
CA LEU A 28 -0.62 -2.71 1.57
C LEU A 28 -1.71 -2.88 2.63
N LYS A 29 -2.82 -3.52 2.27
CA LYS A 29 -3.92 -3.80 3.19
C LYS A 29 -3.45 -4.65 4.37
N THR A 30 -2.65 -5.68 4.08
CA THR A 30 -2.08 -6.57 5.10
C THR A 30 -1.15 -5.80 6.03
N LEU A 31 -0.28 -4.95 5.49
CA LEU A 31 0.67 -4.16 6.28
C LEU A 31 -0.04 -3.15 7.17
N VAL A 32 -1.08 -2.49 6.66
CA VAL A 32 -1.89 -1.55 7.44
C VAL A 32 -2.57 -2.29 8.59
N ARG A 33 -3.12 -3.48 8.32
CA ARG A 33 -3.77 -4.30 9.36
C ARG A 33 -2.78 -4.73 10.43
N GLN A 34 -1.57 -5.15 10.03
CA GLN A 34 -0.52 -5.54 10.99
C GLN A 34 -0.12 -4.38 11.90
N THR A 35 -0.02 -3.18 11.33
CA THR A 35 0.28 -1.98 12.13
C THR A 35 -0.84 -1.72 13.13
N ARG A 36 -2.11 -1.83 12.70
CA ARG A 36 -3.25 -1.64 13.60
C ARG A 36 -3.29 -2.68 14.70
N GLU A 37 -3.02 -3.93 14.38
CA GLU A 37 -3.00 -5.02 15.38
C GLU A 37 -1.92 -4.77 16.43
N ALA A 38 -0.75 -4.30 16.01
CA ALA A 38 0.32 -3.95 16.95
C ALA A 38 -0.07 -2.79 17.86
N VAL A 39 -0.77 -1.79 17.32
CA VAL A 39 -1.29 -0.67 18.11
C VAL A 39 -2.31 -1.15 19.13
N GLU A 40 -3.24 -2.00 18.74
CA GLU A 40 -4.27 -2.57 19.63
C GLU A 40 -3.65 -3.43 20.73
N ALA A 41 -2.55 -4.12 20.42
CA ALA A 41 -1.80 -4.91 21.40
C ALA A 41 -0.98 -4.04 22.35
N GLY A 42 -0.82 -2.75 22.05
CA GLY A 42 -0.03 -1.84 22.86
C GLY A 42 1.47 -2.03 22.75
N ASP A 43 1.93 -2.75 21.74
CA ASP A 43 3.36 -3.01 21.52
C ASP A 43 3.93 -1.90 20.62
N LYS A 44 4.51 -0.88 21.25
CA LYS A 44 5.02 0.30 20.56
C LYS A 44 6.17 -0.04 19.59
N ASP A 45 7.10 -0.88 20.02
CA ASP A 45 8.25 -1.26 19.20
C ASP A 45 7.80 -1.98 17.92
N LYS A 46 6.88 -2.91 18.08
CA LYS A 46 6.31 -3.66 16.95
C LYS A 46 5.51 -2.75 16.04
N ALA A 47 4.75 -1.83 16.62
CA ALA A 47 3.96 -0.86 15.86
C ALA A 47 4.84 0.09 15.06
N LEU A 48 5.94 0.55 15.64
CA LEU A 48 6.91 1.41 14.95
C LEU A 48 7.58 0.68 13.80
N ALA A 49 7.98 -0.58 14.01
CA ALA A 49 8.57 -1.39 12.96
C ALA A 49 7.59 -1.63 11.81
N ALA A 50 6.34 -1.96 12.14
CA ALA A 50 5.29 -2.18 11.15
C ALA A 50 4.96 -0.88 10.39
N LEU A 51 4.93 0.26 11.08
CA LEU A 51 4.72 1.57 10.47
C LEU A 51 5.82 1.89 9.45
N CYS A 52 7.06 1.60 9.80
CA CYS A 52 8.21 1.84 8.92
C CYS A 52 8.07 1.05 7.61
N VAL A 53 7.74 -0.23 7.72
CA VAL A 53 7.54 -1.11 6.56
C VAL A 53 6.34 -0.64 5.73
N ALA A 54 5.23 -0.34 6.38
CA ALA A 54 4.02 0.12 5.70
C ALA A 54 4.26 1.44 4.95
N SER A 55 4.94 2.39 5.58
CA SER A 55 5.28 3.68 4.96
C SER A 55 6.14 3.50 3.72
N ARG A 56 7.14 2.65 3.80
CA ARG A 56 8.02 2.36 2.67
C ARG A 56 7.25 1.75 1.51
N LYS A 57 6.37 0.79 1.80
CA LYS A 57 5.56 0.12 0.77
C LYS A 57 4.53 1.07 0.15
N LEU A 58 3.97 1.98 0.93
CA LEU A 58 3.07 3.01 0.42
C LEU A 58 3.81 3.93 -0.56
N ASP A 59 5.03 4.35 -0.23
CA ASP A 59 5.85 5.18 -1.11
C ASP A 59 6.21 4.45 -2.41
N VAL A 60 6.56 3.17 -2.32
CA VAL A 60 6.85 2.34 -3.48
C VAL A 60 5.60 2.21 -4.36
N ALA A 61 4.42 2.03 -3.76
CA ALA A 61 3.16 1.93 -4.51
C ALA A 61 2.85 3.23 -5.26
N VAL A 62 3.15 4.38 -4.68
CA VAL A 62 3.03 5.68 -5.37
C VAL A 62 3.99 5.72 -6.57
N SER A 63 5.23 5.31 -6.37
CA SER A 63 6.24 5.26 -7.42
C SER A 63 5.81 4.36 -8.59
N LYS A 64 5.15 3.25 -8.29
CA LYS A 64 4.62 2.33 -9.30
C LYS A 64 3.31 2.79 -9.93
N GLY A 65 2.72 3.87 -9.44
CA GLY A 65 1.45 4.39 -9.94
C GLY A 65 0.22 3.59 -9.51
N VAL A 66 0.34 2.76 -8.48
CA VAL A 66 -0.77 1.94 -7.97
C VAL A 66 -1.75 2.78 -7.17
N ILE A 67 -1.23 3.70 -6.36
CA ILE A 67 -2.03 4.63 -5.57
C ILE A 67 -1.53 6.05 -5.79
N HIS A 68 -2.41 7.02 -5.53
CA HIS A 68 -2.05 8.43 -5.63
C HIS A 68 -1.25 8.86 -4.39
N LYS A 69 -0.35 9.83 -4.58
CA LYS A 69 0.49 10.36 -3.50
C LYS A 69 -0.32 10.86 -2.30
N ASN A 70 -1.50 11.43 -2.56
CA ASN A 70 -2.38 11.94 -1.51
C ASN A 70 -2.96 10.80 -0.67
N GLN A 71 -3.31 9.67 -1.28
CA GLN A 71 -3.77 8.49 -0.55
C GLN A 71 -2.66 7.94 0.36
N ALA A 72 -1.44 7.87 -0.16
CA ALA A 72 -0.30 7.40 0.62
C ALA A 72 -0.04 8.33 1.81
N ALA A 73 -0.06 9.64 1.58
CA ALA A 73 0.15 10.63 2.64
C ALA A 73 -0.92 10.51 3.73
N ASN A 74 -2.19 10.35 3.34
CA ASN A 74 -3.30 10.20 4.29
C ASN A 74 -3.16 8.92 5.11
N ARG A 75 -2.84 7.81 4.48
CA ARG A 75 -2.65 6.52 5.17
C ARG A 75 -1.48 6.56 6.13
N LYS A 76 -0.35 7.11 5.69
CA LYS A 76 0.83 7.25 6.56
C LYS A 76 0.53 8.13 7.77
N SER A 77 -0.15 9.24 7.56
CA SER A 77 -0.53 10.16 8.63
C SER A 77 -1.43 9.48 9.66
N LYS A 78 -2.46 8.77 9.21
CA LYS A 78 -3.37 8.04 10.10
C LYS A 78 -2.66 6.96 10.89
N LEU A 79 -1.79 6.19 10.25
CA LEU A 79 -1.03 5.14 10.92
C LEU A 79 -0.06 5.72 11.95
N ALA A 80 0.64 6.81 11.59
CA ALA A 80 1.56 7.49 12.49
C ALA A 80 0.85 8.00 13.75
N ARG A 81 -0.34 8.56 13.59
CA ARG A 81 -1.16 9.02 14.72
C ARG A 81 -1.57 7.87 15.63
N ARG A 82 -1.96 6.74 15.05
CA ARG A 82 -2.34 5.56 15.83
C ARG A 82 -1.16 5.03 16.62
N VAL A 83 0.02 4.95 16.00
CA VAL A 83 1.24 4.49 16.69
C VAL A 83 1.62 5.48 17.79
N ALA A 84 1.53 6.78 17.53
CA ALA A 84 1.84 7.81 18.53
C ALA A 84 0.87 7.79 19.71
N SER A 85 -0.33 7.24 19.54
CA SER A 85 -1.32 7.16 20.62
C SER A 85 -1.04 6.05 21.63
N ILE A 86 -0.09 5.17 21.37
CA ILE A 86 0.29 4.11 22.30
C ILE A 86 0.99 4.75 23.50
N ALA A 87 0.46 4.50 24.69
CA ALA A 87 1.09 4.95 25.92
C ALA A 87 2.38 4.15 26.18
N ASP A 88 3.41 4.86 26.58
CA ASP A 88 4.68 4.23 26.94
C ASP A 88 4.61 3.55 28.31
#